data_048c4fbf565b48991f95d287f7fee14b
#
_entry.id   048c4fbf565b48991f95d287f7fee14b
#
_cell.length_a   1.000
_cell.length_b   1.000
_cell.length_c   1.000
_cell.angle_alpha   90.00
_cell.angle_beta   90.00
_cell.angle_gamma   90.00
#
_symmetry.space_group_name_H-M   'P 1'
#
loop_
_entity.id
_entity.type
_entity.pdbx_description
1 polymer ?
#
loop_
_entity_poly.entity_id
_entity_poly.type
_entity_poly.pdbx_seq_one_letter_code
_entity_poly.pdbx_strand_id
1 'polypeptide(L)'
;NLIKAHIVGNVLLRGIGVGSGCASGNVCTVNTLSDLESDFKDGNVIVTKMTTSEMLPNMRRASAVVVESTNPECHAAVACQAMGIPMMMDRSYQAVHMLKSGMMITVDANEGFIYNGIKG
;
A
#
# COMPACT_ATOMS: atom_id res chain seq x y z
N ASN A 1 1.36 -8.79 -22.75
CA ASN A 1 2.34 -9.20 -23.72
C ASN A 1 3.68 -9.47 -23.03
N LEU A 2 4.67 -9.88 -23.80
CA LEU A 2 5.95 -10.30 -23.25
C LEU A 2 6.69 -9.17 -22.52
N ILE A 3 6.62 -7.96 -23.04
CA ILE A 3 7.29 -6.82 -22.41
C ILE A 3 6.72 -6.59 -21.03
N LYS A 4 5.41 -6.64 -20.91
CA LYS A 4 4.74 -6.44 -19.65
C LYS A 4 5.11 -7.52 -18.63
N ALA A 5 5.23 -8.77 -19.10
CA ALA A 5 5.61 -9.88 -18.24
C ALA A 5 7.04 -9.72 -17.70
N HIS A 6 7.94 -9.10 -18.47
CA HIS A 6 9.31 -8.87 -18.03
C HIS A 6 9.42 -7.73 -17.01
N ILE A 7 8.54 -6.73 -17.12
CA ILE A 7 8.60 -5.54 -16.28
C ILE A 7 7.96 -5.79 -14.92
N VAL A 8 6.84 -6.50 -14.92
CA VAL A 8 6.06 -6.72 -13.72
C VAL A 8 6.62 -7.90 -12.94
N GLY A 9 6.97 -7.69 -11.68
CA GLY A 9 7.42 -8.75 -10.81
C GLY A 9 6.27 -9.68 -10.41
N ASN A 10 6.58 -10.60 -9.52
CA ASN A 10 5.58 -11.55 -9.03
C ASN A 10 4.50 -10.83 -8.25
N VAL A 11 3.26 -11.30 -8.39
CA VAL A 11 2.16 -10.82 -7.57
C VAL A 11 2.32 -11.40 -6.17
N LEU A 12 2.47 -10.52 -5.20
CA LEU A 12 2.62 -10.91 -3.79
C LEU A 12 1.28 -11.09 -3.10
N LEU A 13 0.34 -10.19 -3.40
CA LEU A 13 -0.99 -10.21 -2.80
C LEU A 13 -2.02 -9.76 -3.81
N ARG A 14 -3.23 -10.29 -3.65
CA ARG A 14 -4.40 -9.85 -4.38
C ARG A 14 -5.48 -9.46 -3.39
N GLY A 15 -6.10 -8.33 -3.64
CA GLY A 15 -7.15 -7.83 -2.76
C GLY A 15 -8.06 -6.89 -3.50
N ILE A 16 -8.56 -5.88 -2.81
CA ILE A 16 -9.47 -4.90 -3.40
C ILE A 16 -8.72 -3.59 -3.55
N GLY A 17 -8.58 -3.13 -4.80
CA GLY A 17 -8.04 -1.81 -5.07
C GLY A 17 -9.06 -0.74 -4.75
N VAL A 18 -8.59 0.38 -4.20
CA VAL A 18 -9.44 1.52 -3.89
C VAL A 18 -8.82 2.75 -4.53
N GLY A 19 -9.64 3.51 -5.25
CA GLY A 19 -9.16 4.60 -6.06
C GLY A 19 -8.63 4.10 -7.37
N SER A 20 -7.59 4.75 -7.89
CA SER A 20 -7.03 4.37 -9.18
C SER A 20 -5.54 4.62 -9.20
N GLY A 21 -4.88 3.98 -10.17
CA GLY A 21 -3.46 4.19 -10.41
C GLY A 21 -2.58 3.11 -9.83
N CYS A 22 -1.32 3.20 -10.18
CA CYS A 22 -0.26 2.33 -9.66
C CYS A 22 0.82 3.21 -9.05
N ALA A 23 1.41 2.75 -7.96
CA ALA A 23 2.52 3.47 -7.37
C ALA A 23 3.51 2.49 -6.77
N SER A 24 4.79 2.80 -6.90
CA SER A 24 5.85 1.97 -6.36
C SER A 24 6.57 2.70 -5.24
N GLY A 25 7.10 1.95 -4.30
CA GLY A 25 7.88 2.52 -3.21
C GLY A 25 8.36 1.45 -2.26
N ASN A 26 9.29 1.84 -1.41
CA ASN A 26 9.72 0.95 -0.35
C ASN A 26 8.65 0.86 0.73
N VAL A 27 8.49 -0.34 1.25
CA VAL A 27 7.51 -0.59 2.30
C VAL A 27 7.96 0.04 3.61
N CYS A 28 7.02 0.69 4.30
CA CYS A 28 7.14 1.05 5.71
C CYS A 28 6.03 0.30 6.43
N THR A 29 6.39 -0.76 7.14
CA THR A 29 5.42 -1.53 7.92
C THR A 29 5.15 -0.82 9.23
N VAL A 30 3.88 -0.54 9.51
CA VAL A 30 3.48 0.23 10.69
C VAL A 30 2.68 -0.65 11.63
N ASN A 31 3.28 -0.99 12.75
CA ASN A 31 2.60 -1.72 13.84
C ASN A 31 2.16 -0.76 14.94
N THR A 32 2.90 0.32 15.13
CA THR A 32 2.59 1.37 16.10
C THR A 32 2.87 2.73 15.45
N LEU A 33 2.33 3.80 16.01
CA LEU A 33 2.58 5.14 15.48
C LEU A 33 4.06 5.51 15.51
N SER A 34 4.82 4.97 16.46
CA SER A 34 6.25 5.27 16.51
C SER A 34 7.00 4.76 15.29
N ASP A 35 6.49 3.74 14.61
CA ASP A 35 7.11 3.26 13.36
C ASP A 35 7.07 4.34 12.28
N LEU A 36 6.03 5.15 12.24
CA LEU A 36 5.97 6.27 11.30
C LEU A 36 6.99 7.35 11.64
N GLU A 37 7.19 7.59 12.92
CA GLU A 37 8.16 8.62 13.33
C GLU A 37 9.59 8.20 13.03
N SER A 38 9.92 6.93 13.25
CA SER A 38 11.30 6.45 13.13
C SER A 38 11.66 5.98 11.73
N ASP A 39 10.71 5.40 11.00
CA ASP A 39 11.02 4.65 9.78
C ASP A 39 10.47 5.23 8.49
N PHE A 40 9.42 6.04 8.58
CA PHE A 40 8.74 6.52 7.37
C PHE A 40 9.58 7.57 6.62
N LYS A 41 9.63 7.41 5.31
CA LYS A 41 10.23 8.39 4.40
C LYS A 41 9.24 8.71 3.28
N ASP A 42 9.30 9.92 2.76
CA ASP A 42 8.44 10.33 1.64
C ASP A 42 8.53 9.33 0.50
N GLY A 43 7.38 8.96 -0.03
CA GLY A 43 7.31 8.01 -1.13
C GLY A 43 7.22 6.55 -0.70
N ASN A 44 7.30 6.27 0.59
CA ASN A 44 7.11 4.90 1.08
C ASN A 44 5.67 4.44 0.83
N VAL A 45 5.51 3.12 0.76
CA VAL A 45 4.19 2.48 0.81
C VAL A 45 3.94 2.12 2.26
N ILE A 46 2.91 2.72 2.84
CA ILE A 46 2.52 2.39 4.22
C ILE A 46 1.76 1.08 4.22
N VAL A 47 2.22 0.12 5.02
CA VAL A 47 1.55 -1.17 5.19
C VAL A 47 1.20 -1.31 6.66
N THR A 48 -0.09 -1.41 6.96
CA THR A 48 -0.58 -1.43 8.34
C THR A 48 -1.89 -2.20 8.41
N LYS A 49 -2.29 -2.58 9.61
CA LYS A 49 -3.58 -3.24 9.80
C LYS A 49 -4.73 -2.28 9.58
N MET A 50 -4.59 -1.07 10.10
CA MET A 50 -5.62 -0.03 9.95
C MET A 50 -4.96 1.34 10.07
N THR A 51 -5.62 2.36 9.53
CA THR A 51 -5.12 3.73 9.66
C THR A 51 -6.01 4.52 10.63
N THR A 52 -5.43 5.57 11.17
CA THR A 52 -6.10 6.48 12.08
C THR A 52 -5.80 7.91 11.64
N SER A 53 -6.52 8.88 12.22
CA SER A 53 -6.34 10.28 11.84
C SER A 53 -4.93 10.79 12.14
N GLU A 54 -4.25 10.25 13.16
CA GLU A 54 -2.87 10.63 13.47
C GLU A 54 -1.89 10.28 12.35
N MET A 55 -2.27 9.35 11.48
CA MET A 55 -1.42 8.90 10.38
C MET A 55 -1.58 9.74 9.11
N LEU A 56 -2.58 10.62 9.06
CA LEU A 56 -2.88 11.38 7.84
C LEU A 56 -1.70 12.18 7.30
N PRO A 57 -0.91 12.88 8.12
CA PRO A 57 0.24 13.62 7.58
C PRO A 57 1.24 12.73 6.84
N ASN A 58 1.49 11.53 7.35
CA ASN A 58 2.38 10.58 6.68
C ASN A 58 1.71 9.98 5.44
N MET A 59 0.42 9.67 5.53
CA MET A 59 -0.30 9.11 4.39
C MET A 59 -0.26 10.05 3.19
N ARG A 60 -0.35 11.36 3.42
CA ARG A 60 -0.27 12.34 2.33
C ARG A 60 1.05 12.31 1.59
N ARG A 61 2.11 11.85 2.24
CA ARG A 61 3.45 11.78 1.68
C ARG A 61 3.83 10.39 1.21
N ALA A 62 2.94 9.43 1.37
CA ALA A 62 3.14 8.06 0.92
C ALA A 62 2.83 7.94 -0.57
N SER A 63 3.46 7.00 -1.25
CA SER A 63 3.11 6.70 -2.64
C SER A 63 1.85 5.84 -2.73
N ALA A 64 1.60 5.01 -1.73
CA ALA A 64 0.42 4.15 -1.68
C ALA A 64 0.22 3.67 -0.23
N VAL A 65 -0.96 3.11 0.03
CA VAL A 65 -1.31 2.56 1.35
C VAL A 65 -1.90 1.17 1.17
N VAL A 66 -1.50 0.24 2.03
CA VAL A 66 -2.05 -1.12 2.08
C VAL A 66 -2.54 -1.39 3.49
N VAL A 67 -3.80 -1.82 3.61
CA VAL A 67 -4.38 -2.15 4.92
C VAL A 67 -5.01 -3.54 4.87
N GLU A 68 -5.18 -4.13 6.06
CA GLU A 68 -5.87 -5.42 6.21
C GLU A 68 -7.33 -5.14 6.53
N SER A 69 -8.20 -5.29 5.55
CA SER A 69 -9.61 -4.94 5.73
C SER A 69 -10.47 -5.59 4.66
N THR A 70 -11.73 -5.80 4.99
CA THR A 70 -12.77 -6.16 4.03
C THR A 70 -13.82 -5.06 3.92
N ASN A 71 -13.66 -3.97 4.67
CA ASN A 71 -14.66 -2.90 4.74
C ASN A 71 -14.30 -1.77 3.78
N PRO A 72 -15.09 -1.58 2.69
CA PRO A 72 -14.80 -0.51 1.73
C PRO A 72 -14.99 0.90 2.30
N GLU A 73 -15.56 1.02 3.49
CA GLU A 73 -15.75 2.31 4.17
C GLU A 73 -14.80 2.47 5.36
N CYS A 74 -13.72 1.68 5.42
CA CYS A 74 -12.75 1.83 6.50
C CYS A 74 -12.05 3.19 6.39
N HIS A 75 -11.43 3.62 7.48
CA HIS A 75 -10.77 4.92 7.53
C HIS A 75 -9.77 5.10 6.39
N ALA A 76 -8.96 4.09 6.12
CA ALA A 76 -7.95 4.17 5.05
C ALA A 76 -8.60 4.38 3.69
N ALA A 77 -9.69 3.66 3.39
CA ALA A 77 -10.34 3.77 2.09
C ALA A 77 -10.93 5.17 1.88
N VAL A 78 -11.59 5.70 2.90
CA VAL A 78 -12.16 7.05 2.81
C VAL A 78 -11.07 8.10 2.69
N ALA A 79 -10.03 8.01 3.52
CA ALA A 79 -8.96 8.99 3.52
C ALA A 79 -8.14 8.96 2.23
N CYS A 80 -7.77 7.76 1.76
CA CYS A 80 -6.96 7.65 0.54
C CYS A 80 -7.71 8.14 -0.69
N GLN A 81 -9.01 7.86 -0.79
CA GLN A 81 -9.80 8.38 -1.90
C GLN A 81 -9.85 9.91 -1.86
N ALA A 82 -10.04 10.49 -0.67
CA ALA A 82 -10.08 11.94 -0.54
C ALA A 82 -8.75 12.59 -0.90
N MET A 83 -7.63 11.91 -0.63
CA MET A 83 -6.30 12.42 -0.89
C MET A 83 -5.76 12.04 -2.27
N GLY A 84 -6.48 11.18 -3.00
CA GLY A 84 -6.01 10.73 -4.31
C GLY A 84 -4.83 9.77 -4.25
N ILE A 85 -4.70 9.01 -3.17
CA ILE A 85 -3.58 8.08 -2.97
C ILE A 85 -4.04 6.66 -3.30
N PRO A 86 -3.31 5.94 -4.18
CA PRO A 86 -3.67 4.55 -4.49
C PRO A 86 -3.58 3.68 -3.25
N MET A 87 -4.55 2.79 -3.08
CA MET A 87 -4.49 1.85 -1.98
C MET A 87 -5.07 0.50 -2.36
N MET A 88 -4.72 -0.50 -1.55
CA MET A 88 -5.27 -1.84 -1.68
C MET A 88 -5.66 -2.34 -0.30
N MET A 89 -6.83 -2.98 -0.22
CA MET A 89 -7.26 -3.67 0.99
C MET A 89 -6.96 -5.15 0.85
N ASP A 90 -6.18 -5.68 1.78
CA ASP A 90 -5.84 -7.08 1.81
C ASP A 90 -6.89 -7.85 2.63
N ARG A 91 -7.73 -8.60 1.93
CA ARG A 91 -8.80 -9.37 2.53
C ARG A 91 -8.32 -10.62 3.24
N SER A 92 -7.09 -11.03 2.98
CA SER A 92 -6.52 -12.22 3.61
C SER A 92 -5.86 -11.92 4.96
N TYR A 93 -5.71 -10.64 5.30
CA TYR A 93 -5.10 -10.18 6.55
C TYR A 93 -3.67 -10.69 6.71
N GLN A 94 -2.91 -10.69 5.61
CA GLN A 94 -1.52 -11.14 5.58
C GLN A 94 -0.53 -10.02 5.30
N ALA A 95 -1.01 -8.82 4.94
CA ALA A 95 -0.14 -7.77 4.43
C ALA A 95 0.99 -7.39 5.38
N VAL A 96 0.68 -7.16 6.65
CA VAL A 96 1.69 -6.75 7.63
C VAL A 96 2.72 -7.86 7.85
N HIS A 97 2.29 -9.12 7.72
CA HIS A 97 3.19 -10.26 7.86
C HIS A 97 4.07 -10.45 6.64
N MET A 98 3.52 -10.27 5.45
CA MET A 98 4.22 -10.56 4.20
C MET A 98 5.05 -9.40 3.68
N LEU A 99 4.62 -8.17 3.90
CA LEU A 99 5.28 -6.98 3.35
C LEU A 99 6.08 -6.30 4.45
N LYS A 100 7.40 -6.45 4.36
CA LYS A 100 8.30 -5.96 5.40
C LYS A 100 9.01 -4.69 4.95
N SER A 101 9.31 -3.84 5.92
CA SER A 101 10.00 -2.57 5.67
C SER A 101 11.28 -2.79 4.88
N GLY A 102 11.47 -1.94 3.89
CA GLY A 102 12.61 -2.01 2.99
C GLY A 102 12.34 -2.76 1.68
N MET A 103 11.28 -3.56 1.62
CA MET A 103 10.92 -4.20 0.35
C MET A 103 10.43 -3.15 -0.63
N MET A 104 10.83 -3.29 -1.90
CA MET A 104 10.28 -2.46 -2.97
C MET A 104 9.07 -3.17 -3.56
N ILE A 105 7.93 -2.50 -3.57
CA ILE A 105 6.69 -3.07 -4.12
C ILE A 105 5.98 -2.04 -5.00
N THR A 106 5.05 -2.55 -5.82
CA THR A 106 4.12 -1.73 -6.58
C THR A 106 2.71 -2.07 -6.16
N VAL A 107 1.93 -1.05 -5.85
CA VAL A 107 0.51 -1.20 -5.52
C VAL A 107 -0.30 -0.76 -6.73
N ASP A 108 -1.09 -1.69 -7.28
CA ASP A 108 -1.98 -1.43 -8.40
C ASP A 108 -3.41 -1.32 -7.86
N ALA A 109 -3.86 -0.10 -7.66
CA ALA A 109 -5.19 0.15 -7.12
C ALA A 109 -6.30 -0.17 -8.14
N ASN A 110 -5.97 -0.19 -9.43
CA ASN A 110 -6.96 -0.51 -10.46
C ASN A 110 -7.36 -1.98 -10.39
N GLU A 111 -6.37 -2.86 -10.19
CA GLU A 111 -6.60 -4.31 -10.18
C GLU A 111 -6.64 -4.92 -8.79
N GLY A 112 -6.18 -4.20 -7.78
CA GLY A 112 -6.10 -4.72 -6.43
C GLY A 112 -4.94 -5.69 -6.23
N PHE A 113 -3.83 -5.45 -6.92
CA PHE A 113 -2.65 -6.32 -6.85
C PHE A 113 -1.48 -5.60 -6.20
N ILE A 114 -0.63 -6.37 -5.53
CA ILE A 114 0.66 -5.90 -5.08
C ILE A 114 1.72 -6.76 -5.76
N TYR A 115 2.63 -6.09 -6.45
CA TYR A 115 3.73 -6.74 -7.17
C TYR A 115 5.04 -6.56 -6.43
N ASN A 116 5.91 -7.55 -6.54
CA ASN A 116 7.28 -7.44 -6.05
C ASN A 116 8.08 -6.57 -7.03
N GLY A 117 8.74 -5.55 -6.51
CA GLY A 117 9.57 -4.67 -7.33
C GLY A 117 8.79 -3.52 -7.96
N ILE A 118 9.43 -2.87 -8.91
CA ILE A 118 8.86 -1.73 -9.62
C ILE A 118 8.21 -2.19 -10.91
N LYS A 119 6.96 -1.79 -11.07
CA LYS A 119 6.22 -2.05 -12.30
C LYS A 119 6.52 -0.90 -13.26
N GLY A 120 7.30 -1.19 -14.26
CA GLY A 120 7.74 -0.21 -15.25
C GLY A 120 6.75 0.11 -16.34
#